data_3261551ff58e59988751c83799ad26a7
#
_entry.id   3261551ff58e59988751c83799ad26a7
#
_cell.length_a   1.000
_cell.length_b   1.000
_cell.length_c   1.000
_cell.angle_alpha   90.00
_cell.angle_beta   90.00
_cell.angle_gamma   90.00
#
_symmetry.space_group_name_H-M   'P 1'
#
loop_
_entity.id
_entity.type
_entity.pdbx_description
1 polymer ?
#
loop_
_entity_poly.entity_id
_entity_poly.type
_entity_poly.pdbx_seq_one_letter_code
_entity_poly.pdbx_strand_id
1 'polypeptide(L)'
;MKQRFSKRTRLVSALLTLAMVCTFLPFSAFAATGDVEINNTNFPDAKFQEYLKTATRPGTSEQIDKNGDGILSAEERNQVYILDVEKSGIKDLTGIKLFPKLSTLKCSELGLEKLDLSENKELYTLYCSKNNLIQLELSQNTELTYLDCSGNKLTQLNLPVGTKLEKLICYDNQLSALDVNSLSGLTNLSCGKNPLGTLDVSNLASLKSLACYENDLTTLNVKNNSILKDLSCGGNQLTELDLSHNPNLTDLYCSDNQLSQLDLRQNKKLTTLECFQNKLELLDVSQSTKLQTIKCADNQLTSLDVTKNTALNELDCARNQLVELDTRNNVALKKLNCESNRLAGINLDDNVYLSDISVGSNTYPAEMKSDRTVDLSKLPNRFDVERASFWYGGKVEGNTLTVNEGVTQVRYQYSYKNYLTEYFYLDVSG
;
A
#
# COMPACT_ATOMS: atom_id res chain seq x y z
N MET A 1 -71.62 -21.59 -5.55
CA MET A 1 -71.24 -23.00 -5.81
C MET A 1 -69.73 -23.06 -6.07
N LYS A 2 -69.03 -23.78 -5.19
CA LYS A 2 -67.65 -24.29 -5.26
C LYS A 2 -66.50 -23.36 -5.58
N GLN A 3 -65.78 -23.00 -4.49
CA GLN A 3 -64.39 -22.54 -4.43
C GLN A 3 -63.41 -23.51 -5.09
N ARG A 4 -62.34 -22.95 -5.70
CA ARG A 4 -61.09 -23.66 -5.88
C ARG A 4 -59.92 -22.75 -5.40
N PHE A 5 -59.33 -23.18 -4.29
CA PHE A 5 -58.10 -22.63 -3.75
C PHE A 5 -56.90 -23.03 -4.65
N SER A 6 -56.12 -22.02 -5.05
CA SER A 6 -54.82 -22.24 -5.67
C SER A 6 -53.76 -22.05 -4.57
N LYS A 7 -53.05 -23.11 -4.26
CA LYS A 7 -51.87 -23.14 -3.35
C LYS A 7 -50.69 -22.52 -4.07
N ARG A 8 -50.29 -21.32 -3.67
CA ARG A 8 -48.96 -20.79 -3.97
C ARG A 8 -47.94 -21.43 -3.01
N THR A 9 -47.12 -22.32 -3.54
CA THR A 9 -45.97 -22.90 -2.87
C THR A 9 -44.91 -21.81 -2.67
N ARG A 10 -44.67 -21.43 -1.45
CA ARG A 10 -43.47 -20.64 -1.08
C ARG A 10 -42.29 -21.60 -1.05
N LEU A 11 -41.33 -21.42 -1.97
CA LEU A 11 -40.00 -21.98 -1.81
C LEU A 11 -39.30 -21.24 -0.68
N VAL A 12 -39.17 -21.90 0.45
CA VAL A 12 -38.27 -21.51 1.53
C VAL A 12 -36.91 -22.08 1.14
N SER A 13 -36.00 -21.21 0.80
CA SER A 13 -34.59 -21.52 0.62
C SER A 13 -34.04 -21.92 2.00
N ALA A 14 -33.86 -23.23 2.21
CA ALA A 14 -33.17 -23.74 3.38
C ALA A 14 -31.67 -23.56 3.12
N LEU A 15 -31.05 -22.54 3.73
CA LEU A 15 -29.62 -22.53 3.96
C LEU A 15 -29.29 -23.78 4.83
N LEU A 16 -28.62 -24.74 4.23
CA LEU A 16 -27.95 -25.80 4.98
C LEU A 16 -26.74 -25.14 5.66
N THR A 17 -26.92 -24.68 6.88
CA THR A 17 -25.82 -24.54 7.82
C THR A 17 -25.37 -25.95 8.17
N LEU A 18 -24.28 -26.39 7.56
CA LEU A 18 -23.54 -27.57 7.98
C LEU A 18 -22.92 -27.26 9.35
N ALA A 19 -23.73 -27.46 10.41
CA ALA A 19 -23.20 -27.49 11.75
C ALA A 19 -22.31 -28.73 11.84
N MET A 20 -21.00 -28.53 11.66
CA MET A 20 -20.02 -29.53 12.03
C MET A 20 -20.10 -29.68 13.54
N VAL A 21 -20.87 -30.66 13.99
CA VAL A 21 -20.88 -31.09 15.39
C VAL A 21 -19.50 -31.66 15.67
N CYS A 22 -18.55 -30.79 16.05
CA CYS A 22 -17.39 -31.25 16.79
C CYS A 22 -17.94 -31.86 18.09
N THR A 23 -17.90 -33.18 18.20
CA THR A 23 -18.07 -33.87 19.48
C THR A 23 -16.95 -33.38 20.40
N PHE A 24 -17.24 -32.31 21.13
CA PHE A 24 -16.44 -31.95 22.30
C PHE A 24 -16.59 -33.07 23.28
N LEU A 25 -15.59 -33.94 23.40
CA LEU A 25 -15.40 -34.65 24.65
C LEU A 25 -15.45 -33.58 25.75
N PRO A 26 -16.17 -33.81 26.85
CA PRO A 26 -16.20 -32.85 27.94
C PRO A 26 -14.76 -32.67 28.44
N PHE A 27 -14.08 -31.62 28.00
CA PHE A 27 -12.93 -31.12 28.71
C PHE A 27 -13.48 -30.72 30.09
N SER A 28 -13.23 -31.55 31.10
CA SER A 28 -13.41 -31.16 32.48
C SER A 28 -12.80 -29.79 32.62
N ALA A 29 -13.60 -28.80 33.05
CA ALA A 29 -13.15 -27.48 33.40
C ALA A 29 -12.03 -27.63 34.45
N PHE A 30 -10.78 -27.73 34.02
CA PHE A 30 -9.66 -27.49 34.89
C PHE A 30 -9.70 -25.96 35.11
N ALA A 31 -10.39 -25.62 36.19
CA ALA A 31 -10.25 -24.32 36.80
C ALA A 31 -8.75 -24.06 36.96
N ALA A 32 -8.31 -22.81 36.78
CA ALA A 32 -6.96 -22.32 36.73
C ALA A 32 -6.08 -22.56 37.98
N THR A 33 -6.16 -23.69 38.61
CA THR A 33 -5.54 -24.07 39.89
C THR A 33 -4.83 -25.42 39.88
N GLY A 34 -4.85 -26.14 38.76
CA GLY A 34 -4.20 -27.46 38.67
C GLY A 34 -2.94 -27.43 37.83
N ASP A 35 -1.98 -28.28 38.13
CA ASP A 35 -0.79 -28.53 37.34
C ASP A 35 -1.16 -29.13 35.97
N VAL A 36 -0.38 -28.83 34.91
CA VAL A 36 -0.64 -29.26 33.53
C VAL A 36 0.56 -30.02 33.00
N GLU A 37 0.39 -31.30 32.68
CA GLU A 37 1.44 -32.08 32.04
C GLU A 37 1.75 -31.59 30.62
N ILE A 38 3.03 -31.50 30.26
CA ILE A 38 3.50 -31.24 28.89
C ILE A 38 3.44 -32.56 28.12
N ASN A 39 2.28 -32.88 27.57
CA ASN A 39 2.01 -34.11 26.86
C ASN A 39 1.11 -33.89 25.63
N ASN A 40 0.87 -34.93 24.85
CA ASN A 40 0.08 -34.84 23.59
C ASN A 40 -1.39 -34.42 23.81
N THR A 41 -1.94 -34.58 25.01
CA THR A 41 -3.33 -34.20 25.33
C THR A 41 -3.44 -32.67 25.46
N ASN A 42 -2.51 -32.06 26.18
CA ASN A 42 -2.53 -30.63 26.46
C ASN A 42 -1.84 -29.79 25.37
N PHE A 43 -0.76 -30.34 24.77
CA PHE A 43 0.07 -29.73 23.76
C PHE A 43 0.38 -30.74 22.65
N PRO A 44 -0.49 -30.90 21.64
CA PRO A 44 -0.34 -31.95 20.60
C PRO A 44 0.91 -31.82 19.74
N ASP A 45 1.44 -30.60 19.56
CA ASP A 45 2.63 -30.37 18.75
C ASP A 45 3.91 -30.70 19.54
N ALA A 46 4.69 -31.67 19.06
CA ALA A 46 5.90 -32.12 19.73
C ALA A 46 6.97 -31.02 19.86
N LYS A 47 7.03 -30.10 18.88
CA LYS A 47 7.96 -28.96 18.95
C LYS A 47 7.50 -27.91 19.95
N PHE A 48 6.18 -27.78 20.14
CA PHE A 48 5.65 -26.90 21.18
C PHE A 48 5.94 -27.47 22.56
N GLN A 49 5.81 -28.79 22.74
CA GLN A 49 6.23 -29.44 23.98
C GLN A 49 7.71 -29.24 24.27
N GLU A 50 8.56 -29.44 23.25
CA GLU A 50 10.02 -29.22 23.38
C GLU A 50 10.32 -27.77 23.72
N TYR A 51 9.66 -26.82 23.05
CA TYR A 51 9.79 -25.38 23.34
C TYR A 51 9.44 -25.09 24.81
N LEU A 52 8.32 -25.61 25.32
CA LEU A 52 7.88 -25.38 26.70
C LEU A 52 8.87 -25.94 27.73
N LYS A 53 9.56 -27.03 27.42
CA LYS A 53 10.58 -27.67 28.30
C LYS A 53 11.93 -26.97 28.27
N THR A 54 12.30 -26.35 27.14
CA THR A 54 13.68 -25.88 26.91
C THR A 54 13.82 -24.37 26.82
N ALA A 55 12.75 -23.66 26.42
CA ALA A 55 12.82 -22.23 26.24
C ALA A 55 12.90 -21.47 27.56
N THR A 56 13.75 -20.45 27.57
CA THR A 56 13.82 -19.50 28.68
C THR A 56 12.77 -18.40 28.53
N ARG A 57 12.22 -17.96 29.64
CA ARG A 57 11.30 -16.81 29.64
C ARG A 57 12.03 -15.54 29.24
N PRO A 58 11.53 -14.74 28.29
CA PRO A 58 12.18 -13.53 27.85
C PRO A 58 12.53 -12.58 29.01
N GLY A 59 13.76 -12.08 29.02
CA GLY A 59 14.27 -11.19 30.05
C GLY A 59 14.73 -11.89 31.35
N THR A 60 14.70 -13.21 31.38
CA THR A 60 15.18 -14.03 32.51
C THR A 60 16.13 -15.12 32.04
N SER A 61 16.79 -15.83 32.96
CA SER A 61 17.53 -17.05 32.72
C SER A 61 16.73 -18.31 33.06
N GLU A 62 15.47 -18.16 33.49
CA GLU A 62 14.63 -19.27 33.94
C GLU A 62 13.85 -19.88 32.77
N GLN A 63 13.80 -21.20 32.73
CA GLN A 63 12.97 -21.94 31.74
C GLN A 63 11.48 -21.78 32.05
N ILE A 64 10.62 -22.10 31.07
CA ILE A 64 9.17 -22.12 31.24
C ILE A 64 8.80 -23.24 32.22
N ASP A 65 9.28 -24.47 31.94
CA ASP A 65 9.29 -25.58 32.89
C ASP A 65 10.56 -25.43 33.75
N LYS A 66 10.40 -24.75 34.90
CA LYS A 66 11.52 -24.27 35.74
C LYS A 66 12.28 -25.40 36.42
N ASN A 67 11.56 -26.41 36.86
CA ASN A 67 12.12 -27.54 37.59
C ASN A 67 12.44 -28.74 36.70
N GLY A 68 12.02 -28.71 35.40
CA GLY A 68 12.32 -29.71 34.39
C GLY A 68 11.58 -31.02 34.58
N ASP A 69 10.46 -31.03 35.34
CA ASP A 69 9.70 -32.27 35.65
C ASP A 69 8.68 -32.64 34.57
N GLY A 70 8.52 -31.81 33.53
CA GLY A 70 7.56 -31.99 32.45
C GLY A 70 6.12 -31.63 32.83
N ILE A 71 5.93 -30.94 33.93
CA ILE A 71 4.65 -30.46 34.44
C ILE A 71 4.71 -28.93 34.59
N LEU A 72 3.76 -28.21 34.04
CA LEU A 72 3.66 -26.77 34.24
C LEU A 72 2.72 -26.49 35.44
N SER A 73 3.27 -26.12 36.56
CA SER A 73 2.51 -25.64 37.73
C SER A 73 1.72 -24.38 37.40
N ALA A 74 0.74 -24.04 38.21
CA ALA A 74 0.02 -22.79 38.07
C ALA A 74 0.94 -21.55 38.19
N GLU A 75 1.99 -21.65 39.06
CA GLU A 75 2.98 -20.57 39.20
C GLU A 75 3.79 -20.36 37.93
N GLU A 76 4.33 -21.44 37.33
CA GLU A 76 5.10 -21.39 36.09
C GLU A 76 4.28 -20.81 34.94
N ARG A 77 3.03 -21.26 34.75
CA ARG A 77 2.12 -20.75 33.72
C ARG A 77 1.79 -19.27 33.91
N ASN A 78 1.61 -18.82 35.15
CA ASN A 78 1.31 -17.43 35.49
C ASN A 78 2.52 -16.50 35.33
N GLN A 79 3.73 -17.02 35.16
CA GLN A 79 4.94 -16.25 34.93
C GLN A 79 5.30 -16.16 33.44
N VAL A 80 4.50 -16.74 32.54
CA VAL A 80 4.69 -16.62 31.08
C VAL A 80 3.91 -15.42 30.57
N TYR A 81 4.59 -14.31 30.41
CA TYR A 81 4.03 -13.07 29.87
C TYR A 81 4.26 -12.92 28.35
N ILE A 82 5.33 -13.52 27.83
CA ILE A 82 5.73 -13.41 26.44
C ILE A 82 6.06 -14.80 25.91
N LEU A 83 5.46 -15.15 24.77
CA LEU A 83 5.84 -16.32 23.97
C LEU A 83 6.23 -15.84 22.57
N ASP A 84 7.47 -16.13 22.20
CA ASP A 84 8.00 -15.91 20.86
C ASP A 84 8.34 -17.26 20.26
N VAL A 85 7.43 -17.77 19.45
CA VAL A 85 7.54 -19.08 18.81
C VAL A 85 7.74 -18.97 17.30
N GLU A 86 8.04 -17.78 16.81
CA GLU A 86 8.39 -17.58 15.40
C GLU A 86 9.60 -18.44 15.01
N LYS A 87 9.58 -18.94 13.79
CA LYS A 87 10.66 -19.80 13.24
C LYS A 87 10.95 -21.08 14.02
N SER A 88 10.18 -21.42 15.06
CA SER A 88 10.35 -22.65 15.84
C SER A 88 9.98 -23.92 15.05
N GLY A 89 9.18 -23.76 13.99
CA GLY A 89 8.63 -24.86 13.22
C GLY A 89 7.44 -25.57 13.90
N ILE A 90 6.89 -24.98 14.98
CA ILE A 90 5.62 -25.39 15.61
C ILE A 90 4.50 -25.20 14.58
N LYS A 91 3.55 -26.12 14.55
CA LYS A 91 2.42 -26.09 13.61
C LYS A 91 1.07 -26.05 14.31
N ASP A 92 1.03 -26.30 15.61
CA ASP A 92 -0.18 -26.27 16.41
C ASP A 92 0.14 -25.67 17.79
N LEU A 93 -0.58 -24.59 18.13
CA LEU A 93 -0.49 -23.92 19.43
C LEU A 93 -1.64 -24.30 20.36
N THR A 94 -2.29 -25.45 20.14
CA THR A 94 -3.24 -26.01 21.13
C THR A 94 -2.59 -26.09 22.50
N GLY A 95 -3.27 -25.56 23.52
CA GLY A 95 -2.72 -25.39 24.87
C GLY A 95 -2.27 -23.97 25.19
N ILE A 96 -2.16 -23.06 24.19
CA ILE A 96 -1.77 -21.66 24.42
C ILE A 96 -2.68 -20.94 25.43
N LYS A 97 -3.96 -21.27 25.45
CA LYS A 97 -4.94 -20.72 26.40
C LYS A 97 -4.66 -21.06 27.88
N LEU A 98 -3.76 -22.00 28.14
CA LEU A 98 -3.36 -22.37 29.49
C LEU A 98 -2.39 -21.37 30.15
N PHE A 99 -1.97 -20.31 29.41
CA PHE A 99 -1.12 -19.23 29.90
C PHE A 99 -1.94 -17.96 30.13
N PRO A 100 -2.62 -17.80 31.28
CA PRO A 100 -3.61 -16.72 31.48
C PRO A 100 -2.99 -15.32 31.60
N LYS A 101 -1.68 -15.25 31.88
CA LYS A 101 -0.92 -13.99 31.98
C LYS A 101 -0.17 -13.60 30.70
N LEU A 102 -0.41 -14.33 29.60
CA LEU A 102 0.22 -14.04 28.32
C LEU A 102 -0.24 -12.67 27.82
N SER A 103 0.72 -11.74 27.73
CA SER A 103 0.51 -10.38 27.25
C SER A 103 1.02 -10.17 25.83
N THR A 104 2.02 -10.94 25.42
CA THR A 104 2.59 -10.86 24.06
C THR A 104 2.73 -12.26 23.46
N LEU A 105 2.13 -12.48 22.31
CA LEU A 105 2.30 -13.69 21.52
C LEU A 105 2.85 -13.33 20.15
N LYS A 106 4.00 -13.96 19.78
CA LYS A 106 4.57 -13.92 18.43
C LYS A 106 4.56 -15.33 17.86
N CYS A 107 3.71 -15.54 16.87
CA CYS A 107 3.48 -16.81 16.22
C CYS A 107 3.32 -16.67 14.69
N SER A 108 4.00 -15.68 14.09
CA SER A 108 3.98 -15.47 12.64
C SER A 108 4.76 -16.58 11.91
N GLU A 109 4.37 -16.84 10.66
CA GLU A 109 5.07 -17.73 9.71
C GLU A 109 5.16 -19.22 10.16
N LEU A 110 4.21 -19.68 10.96
CA LEU A 110 4.18 -21.07 11.44
C LEU A 110 3.29 -21.99 10.58
N GLY A 111 2.42 -21.40 9.72
CA GLY A 111 1.43 -22.15 8.95
C GLY A 111 0.25 -22.63 9.79
N LEU A 112 -0.07 -21.94 10.89
CA LEU A 112 -1.19 -22.26 11.78
C LEU A 112 -2.52 -22.18 11.01
N GLU A 113 -3.37 -23.18 11.20
CA GLU A 113 -4.74 -23.20 10.69
C GLU A 113 -5.76 -22.75 11.75
N LYS A 114 -5.40 -22.80 13.03
CA LYS A 114 -6.23 -22.44 14.18
C LYS A 114 -5.41 -21.75 15.25
N LEU A 115 -6.06 -20.85 15.99
CA LEU A 115 -5.47 -20.16 17.14
C LEU A 115 -6.59 -19.82 18.14
N ASP A 116 -6.60 -20.50 19.29
CA ASP A 116 -7.58 -20.30 20.38
C ASP A 116 -6.95 -19.44 21.48
N LEU A 117 -7.37 -18.17 21.54
CA LEU A 117 -6.89 -17.18 22.51
C LEU A 117 -7.97 -16.80 23.55
N SER A 118 -9.03 -17.58 23.67
CA SER A 118 -10.22 -17.26 24.47
C SER A 118 -9.92 -17.02 25.97
N GLU A 119 -8.86 -17.63 26.52
CA GLU A 119 -8.46 -17.45 27.92
C GLU A 119 -7.25 -16.52 28.10
N ASN A 120 -6.63 -16.04 27.03
CA ASN A 120 -5.52 -15.10 27.08
C ASN A 120 -6.02 -13.64 27.19
N LYS A 121 -6.79 -13.35 28.24
CA LYS A 121 -7.53 -12.08 28.39
C LYS A 121 -6.63 -10.86 28.64
N GLU A 122 -5.39 -11.10 29.07
CA GLU A 122 -4.38 -10.05 29.29
C GLU A 122 -3.53 -9.78 28.03
N LEU A 123 -3.91 -10.41 26.88
CA LEU A 123 -3.16 -10.23 25.65
C LEU A 123 -3.22 -8.78 25.17
N TYR A 124 -2.04 -8.19 25.09
CA TYR A 124 -1.83 -6.79 24.72
C TYR A 124 -1.27 -6.65 23.30
N THR A 125 -0.42 -7.61 22.87
CA THR A 125 0.21 -7.62 21.57
C THR A 125 0.13 -9.01 20.93
N LEU A 126 -0.40 -9.08 19.71
CA LEU A 126 -0.50 -10.30 18.93
C LEU A 126 0.14 -10.14 17.56
N TYR A 127 1.15 -10.97 17.27
CA TYR A 127 1.71 -11.20 15.94
C TYR A 127 1.34 -12.60 15.49
N CYS A 128 0.43 -12.73 14.53
CA CYS A 128 0.02 -14.01 13.95
C CYS A 128 -0.02 -13.94 12.42
N SER A 129 0.80 -13.07 11.84
CA SER A 129 0.84 -12.87 10.39
C SER A 129 1.41 -14.08 9.64
N LYS A 130 1.11 -14.16 8.34
CA LYS A 130 1.58 -15.21 7.43
C LYS A 130 1.35 -16.63 7.93
N ASN A 131 0.13 -16.89 8.36
CA ASN A 131 -0.37 -18.22 8.72
C ASN A 131 -1.47 -18.66 7.74
N ASN A 132 -2.20 -19.73 8.07
CA ASN A 132 -3.30 -20.24 7.26
C ASN A 132 -4.66 -20.06 7.99
N LEU A 133 -4.77 -19.06 8.86
CA LEU A 133 -5.97 -18.82 9.66
C LEU A 133 -7.14 -18.43 8.74
N ILE A 134 -8.25 -19.17 8.84
CA ILE A 134 -9.51 -18.85 8.15
C ILE A 134 -10.46 -18.03 9.04
N GLN A 135 -10.26 -18.07 10.34
CA GLN A 135 -10.97 -17.32 11.36
C GLN A 135 -10.03 -16.97 12.53
N LEU A 136 -10.31 -15.87 13.20
CA LEU A 136 -9.58 -15.42 14.39
C LEU A 136 -10.58 -14.79 15.36
N GLU A 137 -10.81 -15.46 16.48
CA GLU A 137 -11.76 -15.02 17.52
C GLU A 137 -11.02 -14.25 18.61
N LEU A 138 -11.31 -12.96 18.72
CA LEU A 138 -10.64 -12.04 19.65
C LEU A 138 -11.61 -11.39 20.66
N SER A 139 -12.85 -11.85 20.75
CA SER A 139 -13.91 -11.25 21.58
C SER A 139 -13.53 -11.09 23.06
N GLN A 140 -12.61 -11.93 23.56
CA GLN A 140 -12.15 -11.91 24.95
C GLN A 140 -10.86 -11.08 25.15
N ASN A 141 -10.18 -10.67 24.07
CA ASN A 141 -8.87 -10.01 24.14
C ASN A 141 -9.02 -8.48 24.11
N THR A 142 -9.80 -7.93 25.06
CA THR A 142 -10.15 -6.49 25.10
C THR A 142 -8.97 -5.55 25.40
N GLU A 143 -7.88 -6.10 25.95
CA GLU A 143 -6.66 -5.34 26.26
C GLU A 143 -5.73 -5.18 25.05
N LEU A 144 -6.06 -5.77 23.87
CA LEU A 144 -5.24 -5.63 22.67
C LEU A 144 -5.06 -4.16 22.26
N THR A 145 -3.78 -3.76 22.10
CA THR A 145 -3.38 -2.48 21.53
C THR A 145 -2.70 -2.64 20.16
N TYR A 146 -2.12 -3.81 19.91
CA TYR A 146 -1.45 -4.14 18.66
C TYR A 146 -1.92 -5.50 18.15
N LEU A 147 -2.38 -5.53 16.91
CA LEU A 147 -2.75 -6.76 16.20
C LEU A 147 -2.11 -6.77 14.80
N ASP A 148 -1.31 -7.79 14.52
CA ASP A 148 -0.87 -8.14 13.17
C ASP A 148 -1.37 -9.55 12.82
N CYS A 149 -2.40 -9.60 11.99
CA CYS A 149 -2.97 -10.83 11.42
C CYS A 149 -2.86 -10.84 9.88
N SER A 150 -1.95 -10.07 9.31
CA SER A 150 -1.75 -9.98 7.86
C SER A 150 -1.31 -11.31 7.24
N GLY A 151 -1.54 -11.48 5.93
CA GLY A 151 -1.10 -12.67 5.20
C GLY A 151 -1.75 -13.96 5.71
N ASN A 152 -3.05 -13.94 5.97
CA ASN A 152 -3.86 -15.09 6.36
C ASN A 152 -4.96 -15.37 5.32
N LYS A 153 -5.97 -16.14 5.68
CA LYS A 153 -7.13 -16.47 4.84
C LYS A 153 -8.44 -16.02 5.49
N LEU A 154 -8.37 -14.95 6.30
CA LEU A 154 -9.51 -14.44 7.05
C LEU A 154 -10.57 -13.87 6.10
N THR A 155 -11.81 -14.34 6.20
CA THR A 155 -12.95 -13.80 5.45
C THR A 155 -13.73 -12.75 6.23
N GLN A 156 -13.55 -12.72 7.55
CA GLN A 156 -14.08 -11.74 8.48
C GLN A 156 -13.11 -11.53 9.64
N LEU A 157 -13.15 -10.34 10.25
CA LEU A 157 -12.36 -10.00 11.43
C LEU A 157 -13.26 -9.30 12.45
N ASN A 158 -13.63 -10.03 13.50
CA ASN A 158 -14.44 -9.52 14.60
C ASN A 158 -13.52 -8.98 15.70
N LEU A 159 -13.48 -7.68 15.85
CA LEU A 159 -12.66 -7.02 16.87
C LEU A 159 -13.43 -6.89 18.18
N PRO A 160 -12.76 -7.00 19.35
CA PRO A 160 -13.43 -6.89 20.63
C PRO A 160 -14.07 -5.52 20.84
N VAL A 161 -15.28 -5.49 21.37
CA VAL A 161 -15.94 -4.24 21.74
C VAL A 161 -15.17 -3.59 22.91
N GLY A 162 -14.88 -2.29 22.78
CA GLY A 162 -14.14 -1.56 23.81
C GLY A 162 -12.63 -1.83 23.84
N THR A 163 -12.10 -2.48 22.83
CA THR A 163 -10.63 -2.68 22.66
C THR A 163 -9.88 -1.36 22.62
N LYS A 164 -8.64 -1.39 23.15
CA LYS A 164 -7.71 -0.25 23.16
C LYS A 164 -6.80 -0.23 21.92
N LEU A 165 -7.24 -0.84 20.82
CA LEU A 165 -6.41 -1.05 19.66
C LEU A 165 -5.89 0.27 19.06
N GLU A 166 -4.58 0.41 19.03
CA GLU A 166 -3.85 1.55 18.44
C GLU A 166 -3.31 1.24 17.06
N LYS A 167 -2.96 -0.03 16.81
CA LYS A 167 -2.44 -0.50 15.52
C LYS A 167 -3.10 -1.79 15.09
N LEU A 168 -3.70 -1.74 13.90
CA LEU A 168 -4.32 -2.89 13.23
C LEU A 168 -3.65 -3.12 11.88
N ILE A 169 -3.04 -4.31 11.72
CA ILE A 169 -2.42 -4.78 10.49
C ILE A 169 -3.12 -6.06 10.06
N CYS A 170 -3.95 -5.98 9.02
CA CYS A 170 -4.75 -7.09 8.51
C CYS A 170 -4.71 -7.20 6.97
N TYR A 171 -3.67 -6.61 6.34
CA TYR A 171 -3.52 -6.68 4.88
C TYR A 171 -3.30 -8.12 4.41
N ASP A 172 -3.56 -8.36 3.11
CA ASP A 172 -3.38 -9.66 2.47
C ASP A 172 -4.19 -10.76 3.17
N ASN A 173 -5.52 -10.58 3.15
CA ASN A 173 -6.53 -11.50 3.63
C ASN A 173 -7.67 -11.61 2.60
N GLN A 174 -8.83 -12.13 2.98
CA GLN A 174 -10.01 -12.27 2.14
C GLN A 174 -11.21 -11.53 2.75
N LEU A 175 -10.95 -10.42 3.45
CA LEU A 175 -11.99 -9.65 4.14
C LEU A 175 -12.88 -8.95 3.10
N SER A 176 -14.17 -9.23 3.12
CA SER A 176 -15.17 -8.55 2.30
C SER A 176 -15.82 -7.34 3.01
N ALA A 177 -15.52 -7.15 4.29
CA ALA A 177 -15.90 -6.00 5.10
C ALA A 177 -14.95 -5.87 6.29
N LEU A 178 -14.76 -4.64 6.77
CA LEU A 178 -13.97 -4.36 7.97
C LEU A 178 -14.63 -3.22 8.75
N ASP A 179 -15.22 -3.54 9.90
CA ASP A 179 -15.80 -2.55 10.81
C ASP A 179 -14.73 -2.08 11.83
N VAL A 180 -14.33 -0.82 11.68
CA VAL A 180 -13.36 -0.15 12.58
C VAL A 180 -13.99 1.03 13.32
N ASN A 181 -15.31 1.21 13.24
CA ASN A 181 -16.00 2.39 13.77
C ASN A 181 -15.89 2.56 15.28
N SER A 182 -15.69 1.47 16.04
CA SER A 182 -15.51 1.52 17.50
C SER A 182 -14.07 1.85 17.93
N LEU A 183 -13.10 1.90 17.00
CA LEU A 183 -11.65 2.01 17.28
C LEU A 183 -11.16 3.47 17.29
N SER A 184 -11.79 4.35 18.02
CA SER A 184 -11.47 5.79 18.02
C SER A 184 -10.02 6.13 18.42
N GLY A 185 -9.33 5.20 19.13
CA GLY A 185 -7.91 5.31 19.49
C GLY A 185 -6.94 4.85 18.41
N LEU A 186 -7.44 4.31 17.27
CA LEU A 186 -6.59 3.75 16.24
C LEU A 186 -5.73 4.82 15.57
N THR A 187 -4.41 4.60 15.59
CA THR A 187 -3.44 5.51 14.96
C THR A 187 -2.89 5.00 13.64
N ASN A 188 -2.87 3.68 13.45
CA ASN A 188 -2.36 3.02 12.25
C ASN A 188 -3.32 1.91 11.81
N LEU A 189 -3.80 2.00 10.59
CA LEU A 189 -4.60 0.98 9.93
C LEU A 189 -3.92 0.54 8.64
N SER A 190 -3.60 -0.76 8.54
CA SER A 190 -3.12 -1.39 7.31
C SER A 190 -4.03 -2.55 6.94
N CYS A 191 -4.92 -2.33 5.98
CA CYS A 191 -5.93 -3.29 5.52
C CYS A 191 -5.88 -3.54 4.01
N GLY A 192 -4.78 -3.17 3.34
CA GLY A 192 -4.59 -3.38 1.90
C GLY A 192 -4.74 -4.85 1.49
N LYS A 193 -4.93 -5.10 0.19
CA LYS A 193 -5.08 -6.45 -0.39
C LYS A 193 -6.19 -7.25 0.29
N ASN A 194 -7.38 -6.67 0.32
CA ASN A 194 -8.62 -7.32 0.73
C ASN A 194 -9.75 -6.91 -0.23
N PRO A 195 -10.75 -7.74 -0.51
CA PRO A 195 -11.87 -7.34 -1.38
C PRO A 195 -12.93 -6.57 -0.58
N LEU A 196 -12.55 -5.44 0.05
CA LEU A 196 -13.45 -4.71 0.96
C LEU A 196 -14.62 -4.01 0.23
N GLY A 197 -14.39 -3.50 -1.00
CA GLY A 197 -15.37 -2.69 -1.74
C GLY A 197 -15.67 -1.33 -1.11
N THR A 198 -15.76 -1.25 0.21
CA THR A 198 -15.98 -0.01 0.98
C THR A 198 -15.17 0.00 2.28
N LEU A 199 -14.77 1.19 2.73
CA LEU A 199 -14.09 1.38 4.01
C LEU A 199 -14.52 2.69 4.66
N ASP A 200 -15.08 2.62 5.86
CA ASP A 200 -15.44 3.81 6.65
C ASP A 200 -14.41 4.04 7.76
N VAL A 201 -13.68 5.15 7.68
CA VAL A 201 -12.69 5.60 8.67
C VAL A 201 -13.13 6.90 9.36
N SER A 202 -14.39 7.31 9.21
CA SER A 202 -14.89 8.62 9.65
C SER A 202 -14.80 8.83 11.17
N ASN A 203 -14.83 7.76 11.97
CA ASN A 203 -14.71 7.81 13.43
C ASN A 203 -13.27 7.72 13.95
N LEU A 204 -12.28 7.56 13.06
CA LEU A 204 -10.86 7.38 13.41
C LEU A 204 -10.10 8.71 13.46
N ALA A 205 -10.51 9.64 14.30
CA ALA A 205 -9.90 10.97 14.38
C ALA A 205 -8.41 10.96 14.80
N SER A 206 -7.95 9.87 15.44
CA SER A 206 -6.56 9.66 15.86
C SER A 206 -5.67 9.08 14.77
N LEU A 207 -6.21 8.79 13.56
CA LEU A 207 -5.50 8.08 12.51
C LEU A 207 -4.36 8.93 11.93
N LYS A 208 -3.14 8.38 11.95
CA LYS A 208 -1.92 8.99 11.43
C LYS A 208 -1.43 8.32 10.15
N SER A 209 -1.68 7.01 10.01
CA SER A 209 -1.29 6.23 8.84
C SER A 209 -2.43 5.32 8.42
N LEU A 210 -2.81 5.39 7.13
CA LEU A 210 -3.82 4.56 6.50
C LEU A 210 -3.25 3.91 5.25
N ALA A 211 -3.19 2.57 5.24
CA ALA A 211 -2.87 1.78 4.07
C ALA A 211 -4.07 0.90 3.70
N CYS A 212 -4.81 1.29 2.66
CA CYS A 212 -5.99 0.60 2.14
C CYS A 212 -5.89 0.33 0.62
N TYR A 213 -4.66 0.07 0.16
CA TYR A 213 -4.37 -0.23 -1.25
C TYR A 213 -4.97 -1.58 -1.68
N GLU A 214 -5.30 -1.74 -2.96
CA GLU A 214 -5.83 -2.98 -3.55
C GLU A 214 -7.05 -3.54 -2.77
N ASN A 215 -8.13 -2.74 -2.66
CA ASN A 215 -9.35 -3.08 -1.90
C ASN A 215 -10.65 -2.95 -2.71
N ASP A 216 -10.58 -2.72 -4.02
CA ASP A 216 -11.73 -2.46 -4.88
C ASP A 216 -12.57 -1.23 -4.46
N LEU A 217 -11.98 -0.27 -3.72
CA LEU A 217 -12.69 0.92 -3.25
C LEU A 217 -13.05 1.83 -4.43
N THR A 218 -14.31 2.21 -4.51
CA THR A 218 -14.80 3.22 -5.47
C THR A 218 -14.82 4.63 -4.89
N THR A 219 -14.83 4.75 -3.55
CA THR A 219 -14.78 6.01 -2.81
C THR A 219 -13.94 5.84 -1.55
N LEU A 220 -13.29 6.92 -1.10
CA LEU A 220 -12.57 6.97 0.17
C LEU A 220 -12.76 8.35 0.80
N ASN A 221 -13.36 8.39 1.99
CA ASN A 221 -13.59 9.63 2.73
C ASN A 221 -12.66 9.73 3.94
N VAL A 222 -11.66 10.62 3.86
CA VAL A 222 -10.67 10.87 4.92
C VAL A 222 -10.86 12.25 5.59
N LYS A 223 -11.99 12.91 5.39
CA LYS A 223 -12.25 14.27 5.87
C LYS A 223 -12.04 14.43 7.38
N ASN A 224 -12.41 13.43 8.17
CA ASN A 224 -12.32 13.49 9.63
C ASN A 224 -10.92 13.09 10.17
N ASN A 225 -10.01 12.64 9.30
CA ASN A 225 -8.68 12.17 9.69
C ASN A 225 -7.65 13.31 9.54
N SER A 226 -7.86 14.44 10.20
CA SER A 226 -7.11 15.69 9.99
C SER A 226 -5.63 15.64 10.40
N ILE A 227 -5.23 14.64 11.19
CA ILE A 227 -3.83 14.43 11.59
C ILE A 227 -3.12 13.35 10.76
N LEU A 228 -3.77 12.85 9.68
CA LEU A 228 -3.22 11.86 8.78
C LEU A 228 -1.92 12.39 8.15
N LYS A 229 -0.86 11.54 8.18
CA LYS A 229 0.46 11.80 7.63
C LYS A 229 0.75 10.95 6.41
N ASP A 230 0.38 9.69 6.49
CA ASP A 230 0.68 8.69 5.46
C ASP A 230 -0.63 8.12 4.94
N LEU A 231 -0.88 8.26 3.64
CA LEU A 231 -2.04 7.69 2.96
C LEU A 231 -1.58 6.85 1.77
N SER A 232 -1.87 5.54 1.83
CA SER A 232 -1.67 4.61 0.73
C SER A 232 -3.02 4.01 0.33
N CYS A 233 -3.56 4.47 -0.81
CA CYS A 233 -4.84 4.06 -1.38
C CYS A 233 -4.73 3.65 -2.86
N GLY A 234 -3.54 3.28 -3.30
CA GLY A 234 -3.29 2.83 -4.68
C GLY A 234 -3.97 1.51 -5.01
N GLY A 235 -4.10 1.17 -6.30
CA GLY A 235 -4.71 -0.09 -6.74
C GLY A 235 -6.20 -0.20 -6.38
N ASN A 236 -6.93 0.90 -6.46
CA ASN A 236 -8.36 0.95 -6.21
C ASN A 236 -9.12 1.45 -7.46
N GLN A 237 -10.38 1.81 -7.30
CA GLN A 237 -11.23 2.31 -8.39
C GLN A 237 -11.69 3.75 -8.12
N LEU A 238 -10.89 4.54 -7.39
CA LEU A 238 -11.23 5.90 -6.99
C LEU A 238 -11.29 6.83 -8.21
N THR A 239 -12.40 7.55 -8.37
CA THR A 239 -12.57 8.59 -9.39
C THR A 239 -12.29 9.98 -8.84
N GLU A 240 -12.34 10.14 -7.51
CA GLU A 240 -12.07 11.39 -6.78
C GLU A 240 -11.36 11.06 -5.45
N LEU A 241 -10.60 12.03 -4.94
CA LEU A 241 -9.95 11.94 -3.63
C LEU A 241 -9.83 13.36 -3.03
N ASP A 242 -10.67 13.67 -2.04
CA ASP A 242 -10.66 14.96 -1.34
C ASP A 242 -9.68 14.93 -0.17
N LEU A 243 -8.58 15.67 -0.30
CA LEU A 243 -7.52 15.82 0.71
C LEU A 243 -7.50 17.21 1.37
N SER A 244 -8.53 18.02 1.15
CA SER A 244 -8.61 19.41 1.65
C SER A 244 -8.57 19.51 3.17
N HIS A 245 -8.91 18.43 3.89
CA HIS A 245 -8.94 18.37 5.35
C HIS A 245 -7.72 17.63 5.94
N ASN A 246 -6.72 17.26 5.13
CA ASN A 246 -5.55 16.50 5.58
C ASN A 246 -4.24 17.31 5.43
N PRO A 247 -4.11 18.48 6.09
CA PRO A 247 -2.95 19.37 5.90
C PRO A 247 -1.64 18.83 6.48
N ASN A 248 -1.70 17.69 7.17
CA ASN A 248 -0.54 17.04 7.77
C ASN A 248 0.07 15.93 6.92
N LEU A 249 -0.50 15.65 5.71
CA LEU A 249 0.04 14.64 4.82
C LEU A 249 1.48 14.96 4.43
N THR A 250 2.34 13.96 4.62
CA THR A 250 3.75 13.93 4.20
C THR A 250 3.96 12.98 3.04
N ASP A 251 3.21 11.87 3.01
CA ASP A 251 3.36 10.81 2.03
C ASP A 251 1.99 10.41 1.47
N LEU A 252 1.86 10.49 0.16
CA LEU A 252 0.64 10.16 -0.58
C LEU A 252 0.96 9.16 -1.70
N TYR A 253 0.35 7.98 -1.62
CA TYR A 253 0.42 6.90 -2.61
C TYR A 253 -0.99 6.60 -3.10
N CYS A 254 -1.37 7.17 -4.25
CA CYS A 254 -2.70 7.03 -4.85
C CYS A 254 -2.64 6.54 -6.30
N SER A 255 -1.56 5.87 -6.67
CA SER A 255 -1.35 5.31 -7.99
C SER A 255 -2.36 4.23 -8.33
N ASP A 256 -2.49 3.90 -9.62
CA ASP A 256 -3.38 2.84 -10.10
C ASP A 256 -4.83 3.03 -9.58
N ASN A 257 -5.40 4.18 -9.98
CA ASN A 257 -6.78 4.57 -9.72
C ASN A 257 -7.40 5.17 -11.01
N GLN A 258 -8.52 5.87 -10.88
CA GLN A 258 -9.20 6.52 -12.00
C GLN A 258 -9.35 8.04 -11.80
N LEU A 259 -8.42 8.63 -11.03
CA LEU A 259 -8.45 10.05 -10.70
C LEU A 259 -8.25 10.91 -11.95
N SER A 260 -9.21 11.80 -12.24
CA SER A 260 -9.07 12.81 -13.29
C SER A 260 -8.55 14.14 -12.75
N GLN A 261 -8.62 14.35 -11.44
CA GLN A 261 -8.15 15.55 -10.74
C GLN A 261 -7.54 15.16 -9.39
N LEU A 262 -6.56 15.93 -8.93
CA LEU A 262 -5.96 15.80 -7.60
C LEU A 262 -5.58 17.19 -7.08
N ASP A 263 -6.35 17.69 -6.10
CA ASP A 263 -6.11 18.99 -5.48
C ASP A 263 -5.20 18.86 -4.25
N LEU A 264 -3.97 19.41 -4.37
CA LEU A 264 -2.94 19.35 -3.33
C LEU A 264 -2.70 20.70 -2.65
N ARG A 265 -3.55 21.72 -2.88
CA ARG A 265 -3.34 23.09 -2.36
C ARG A 265 -3.22 23.17 -0.85
N GLN A 266 -3.83 22.25 -0.11
CA GLN A 266 -3.77 22.19 1.36
C GLN A 266 -2.65 21.28 1.88
N ASN A 267 -2.02 20.44 1.04
CA ASN A 267 -1.07 19.42 1.46
C ASN A 267 0.40 19.90 1.35
N LYS A 268 0.67 21.04 1.99
CA LYS A 268 1.95 21.77 1.92
C LYS A 268 3.14 21.03 2.59
N LYS A 269 2.87 19.93 3.28
CA LYS A 269 3.89 19.13 3.97
C LYS A 269 4.34 17.92 3.17
N LEU A 270 3.75 17.67 1.99
CA LEU A 270 4.09 16.53 1.17
C LEU A 270 5.59 16.51 0.84
N THR A 271 6.18 15.35 1.06
CA THR A 271 7.55 14.99 0.69
C THR A 271 7.57 13.92 -0.39
N THR A 272 6.57 13.04 -0.41
CA THR A 272 6.41 11.96 -1.39
C THR A 272 5.01 12.03 -2.01
N LEU A 273 4.97 12.02 -3.35
CA LEU A 273 3.75 11.91 -4.15
C LEU A 273 3.92 10.82 -5.20
N GLU A 274 3.13 9.75 -5.10
CA GLU A 274 3.00 8.73 -6.14
C GLU A 274 1.55 8.69 -6.61
N CYS A 275 1.30 9.14 -7.84
CA CYS A 275 -0.03 9.20 -8.48
C CYS A 275 0.01 8.69 -9.93
N PHE A 276 0.97 7.81 -10.24
CA PHE A 276 1.10 7.21 -11.57
C PHE A 276 -0.10 6.32 -11.89
N GLN A 277 -0.32 6.01 -13.19
CA GLN A 277 -1.46 5.19 -13.65
C GLN A 277 -2.80 5.74 -13.15
N ASN A 278 -3.10 6.99 -13.54
CA ASN A 278 -4.38 7.67 -13.33
C ASN A 278 -4.84 8.34 -14.64
N LYS A 279 -5.81 9.23 -14.56
CA LYS A 279 -6.35 9.97 -15.71
C LYS A 279 -6.15 11.50 -15.55
N LEU A 280 -5.08 11.90 -14.83
CA LEU A 280 -4.82 13.31 -14.52
C LEU A 280 -4.44 14.08 -15.80
N GLU A 281 -5.19 15.12 -16.12
CA GLU A 281 -4.88 16.05 -17.19
C GLU A 281 -4.03 17.22 -16.68
N LEU A 282 -4.12 17.51 -15.37
CA LEU A 282 -3.43 18.60 -14.69
C LEU A 282 -2.94 18.15 -13.30
N LEU A 283 -1.75 18.57 -12.92
CA LEU A 283 -1.19 18.32 -11.59
C LEU A 283 -0.47 19.58 -11.10
N ASP A 284 -1.07 20.30 -10.14
CA ASP A 284 -0.47 21.45 -9.50
C ASP A 284 0.24 21.06 -8.19
N VAL A 285 1.57 21.07 -8.22
CA VAL A 285 2.44 20.79 -7.07
C VAL A 285 3.07 22.06 -6.46
N SER A 286 2.63 23.24 -6.90
CA SER A 286 3.25 24.53 -6.57
C SER A 286 3.20 24.88 -5.07
N GLN A 287 2.22 24.34 -4.33
CA GLN A 287 2.09 24.57 -2.89
C GLN A 287 2.85 23.53 -2.06
N SER A 288 3.18 22.37 -2.63
CA SER A 288 3.89 21.28 -1.97
C SER A 288 5.40 21.39 -2.17
N THR A 289 5.97 22.51 -1.71
CA THR A 289 7.39 22.89 -1.98
C THR A 289 8.43 21.98 -1.30
N LYS A 290 7.99 21.05 -0.44
CA LYS A 290 8.86 20.08 0.24
C LYS A 290 9.00 18.75 -0.51
N LEU A 291 8.34 18.59 -1.65
CA LEU A 291 8.38 17.36 -2.42
C LEU A 291 9.84 17.02 -2.81
N GLN A 292 10.20 15.79 -2.46
CA GLN A 292 11.47 15.15 -2.79
C GLN A 292 11.28 14.09 -3.88
N THR A 293 10.11 13.46 -3.91
CA THR A 293 9.75 12.44 -4.90
C THR A 293 8.39 12.77 -5.52
N ILE A 294 8.35 12.81 -6.85
CA ILE A 294 7.11 12.88 -7.64
C ILE A 294 7.15 11.74 -8.65
N LYS A 295 6.16 10.83 -8.58
CA LYS A 295 5.91 9.80 -9.59
C LYS A 295 4.50 9.98 -10.13
N CYS A 296 4.41 10.54 -11.32
CA CYS A 296 3.14 10.84 -12.01
C CYS A 296 3.11 10.25 -13.43
N ALA A 297 3.91 9.22 -13.68
CA ALA A 297 3.93 8.51 -14.97
C ALA A 297 2.55 7.94 -15.32
N ASP A 298 2.32 7.62 -16.60
CA ASP A 298 1.08 7.01 -17.07
C ASP A 298 -0.17 7.82 -16.67
N ASN A 299 -0.16 9.10 -17.05
CA ASN A 299 -1.28 10.02 -16.93
C ASN A 299 -1.54 10.75 -18.27
N GLN A 300 -2.31 11.82 -18.25
CA GLN A 300 -2.65 12.60 -19.46
C GLN A 300 -2.13 14.06 -19.36
N LEU A 301 -1.08 14.28 -18.54
CA LEU A 301 -0.54 15.61 -18.25
C LEU A 301 -0.01 16.27 -19.52
N THR A 302 -0.50 17.46 -19.84
CA THR A 302 0.00 18.29 -20.95
C THR A 302 1.07 19.28 -20.50
N SER A 303 1.13 19.57 -19.19
CA SER A 303 2.13 20.43 -18.57
C SER A 303 2.41 19.96 -17.13
N LEU A 304 3.63 20.23 -16.64
CA LEU A 304 4.02 19.97 -15.25
C LEU A 304 5.06 21.03 -14.82
N ASP A 305 4.64 21.93 -13.91
CA ASP A 305 5.55 22.94 -13.35
C ASP A 305 6.11 22.45 -12.02
N VAL A 306 7.40 22.12 -12.00
CA VAL A 306 8.16 21.69 -10.82
C VAL A 306 9.14 22.78 -10.33
N THR A 307 9.07 23.99 -10.86
CA THR A 307 10.04 25.08 -10.59
C THR A 307 10.09 25.48 -9.11
N LYS A 308 9.02 25.25 -8.34
CA LYS A 308 8.95 25.54 -6.91
C LYS A 308 9.37 24.36 -6.01
N ASN A 309 9.53 23.17 -6.59
CA ASN A 309 9.90 21.96 -5.85
C ASN A 309 11.42 21.76 -5.81
N THR A 310 12.14 22.73 -5.25
CA THR A 310 13.61 22.80 -5.28
C THR A 310 14.30 21.67 -4.49
N ALA A 311 13.56 20.96 -3.63
CA ALA A 311 14.04 19.81 -2.89
C ALA A 311 13.92 18.47 -3.66
N LEU A 312 13.45 18.51 -4.92
CA LEU A 312 13.15 17.34 -5.71
C LEU A 312 14.41 16.51 -6.02
N ASN A 313 14.39 15.23 -5.62
CA ASN A 313 15.45 14.25 -5.84
C ASN A 313 15.10 13.25 -6.94
N GLU A 314 13.82 12.92 -7.08
CA GLU A 314 13.30 11.93 -8.03
C GLU A 314 12.04 12.47 -8.71
N LEU A 315 12.06 12.48 -10.03
CA LEU A 315 10.92 12.85 -10.88
C LEU A 315 10.69 11.75 -11.92
N ASP A 316 9.55 11.09 -11.85
CA ASP A 316 9.05 10.21 -12.90
C ASP A 316 7.74 10.79 -13.45
N CYS A 317 7.80 11.33 -14.65
CA CYS A 317 6.68 11.88 -15.41
C CYS A 317 6.55 11.22 -16.79
N ALA A 318 7.10 10.03 -16.95
CA ALA A 318 7.05 9.28 -18.20
C ALA A 318 5.62 9.00 -18.67
N ARG A 319 5.46 8.72 -19.95
CA ARG A 319 4.17 8.34 -20.57
C ARG A 319 3.05 9.32 -20.21
N ASN A 320 3.30 10.59 -20.52
CA ASN A 320 2.35 11.71 -20.47
C ASN A 320 2.29 12.43 -21.83
N GLN A 321 1.81 13.65 -21.85
CA GLN A 321 1.71 14.47 -23.07
C GLN A 321 2.46 15.81 -22.91
N LEU A 322 3.52 15.82 -22.08
CA LEU A 322 4.28 17.03 -21.78
C LEU A 322 5.00 17.55 -23.02
N VAL A 323 4.79 18.81 -23.34
CA VAL A 323 5.50 19.50 -24.42
C VAL A 323 6.72 20.25 -23.91
N GLU A 324 6.74 20.56 -22.62
CA GLU A 324 7.81 21.25 -21.92
C GLU A 324 8.08 20.63 -20.55
N LEU A 325 9.33 20.64 -20.11
CA LEU A 325 9.73 20.28 -18.75
C LEU A 325 10.96 21.12 -18.35
N ASP A 326 10.78 22.02 -17.40
CA ASP A 326 11.87 22.86 -16.88
C ASP A 326 12.33 22.38 -15.50
N THR A 327 13.52 21.79 -15.45
CA THR A 327 14.10 21.23 -14.21
C THR A 327 15.26 22.07 -13.65
N ARG A 328 15.52 23.28 -14.18
CA ARG A 328 16.69 24.09 -13.79
C ARG A 328 16.72 24.44 -12.30
N ASN A 329 15.56 24.62 -11.66
CA ASN A 329 15.47 24.89 -10.23
C ASN A 329 15.60 23.63 -9.38
N ASN A 330 15.52 22.44 -9.98
CA ASN A 330 15.57 21.16 -9.27
C ASN A 330 17.02 20.63 -9.22
N VAL A 331 17.93 21.47 -8.71
CA VAL A 331 19.38 21.19 -8.72
C VAL A 331 19.77 19.95 -7.89
N ALA A 332 18.91 19.52 -6.96
CA ALA A 332 19.10 18.31 -6.16
C ALA A 332 18.68 17.01 -6.87
N LEU A 333 18.14 17.10 -8.10
CA LEU A 333 17.58 15.98 -8.83
C LEU A 333 18.66 14.94 -9.15
N LYS A 334 18.38 13.68 -8.78
CA LYS A 334 19.26 12.51 -8.97
C LYS A 334 18.70 11.52 -9.99
N LYS A 335 17.37 11.45 -10.08
CA LYS A 335 16.67 10.57 -11.00
C LYS A 335 15.62 11.34 -11.77
N LEU A 336 15.62 11.18 -13.08
CA LEU A 336 14.63 11.74 -13.98
C LEU A 336 14.19 10.69 -15.00
N ASN A 337 12.90 10.45 -15.07
CA ASN A 337 12.27 9.72 -16.16
C ASN A 337 11.18 10.61 -16.79
N CYS A 338 11.43 11.07 -18.00
CA CYS A 338 10.47 11.83 -18.80
C CYS A 338 10.29 11.24 -20.21
N GLU A 339 10.59 9.95 -20.36
CA GLU A 339 10.41 9.25 -21.63
C GLU A 339 8.94 9.21 -22.08
N SER A 340 8.73 8.99 -23.39
CA SER A 340 7.38 8.83 -23.96
C SER A 340 6.46 10.00 -23.63
N ASN A 341 6.94 11.22 -23.88
CA ASN A 341 6.19 12.46 -23.84
C ASN A 341 6.20 13.13 -25.22
N ARG A 342 5.89 14.43 -25.27
CA ARG A 342 5.91 15.26 -26.48
C ARG A 342 7.03 16.30 -26.45
N LEU A 343 8.16 15.99 -25.83
CA LEU A 343 9.29 16.90 -25.76
C LEU A 343 10.02 16.93 -27.10
N ALA A 344 10.32 18.13 -27.62
CA ALA A 344 11.24 18.30 -28.77
C ALA A 344 12.72 18.18 -28.36
N GLY A 345 13.04 18.37 -27.09
CA GLY A 345 14.36 18.27 -26.49
C GLY A 345 14.28 18.64 -25.02
N ILE A 346 15.36 18.44 -24.30
CA ILE A 346 15.48 18.85 -22.89
C ILE A 346 16.95 19.23 -22.61
N ASN A 347 17.14 20.23 -21.75
CA ASN A 347 18.46 20.61 -21.27
C ASN A 347 18.58 20.34 -19.78
N LEU A 348 19.51 19.48 -19.40
CA LEU A 348 19.73 18.98 -18.03
C LEU A 348 21.13 19.39 -17.49
N ASP A 349 21.81 20.37 -18.12
CA ASP A 349 23.16 20.77 -17.71
C ASP A 349 23.20 21.30 -16.27
N ASP A 350 22.15 21.99 -15.83
CA ASP A 350 22.04 22.53 -14.47
C ASP A 350 21.79 21.45 -13.40
N ASN A 351 21.37 20.25 -13.82
CA ASN A 351 21.07 19.14 -12.91
C ASN A 351 22.31 18.27 -12.68
N VAL A 352 23.31 18.82 -12.00
CA VAL A 352 24.65 18.24 -11.88
C VAL A 352 24.67 16.87 -11.17
N TYR A 353 23.72 16.61 -10.28
CA TYR A 353 23.63 15.35 -9.52
C TYR A 353 22.82 14.24 -10.22
N LEU A 354 22.23 14.54 -11.38
CA LEU A 354 21.49 13.56 -12.16
C LEU A 354 22.41 12.43 -12.62
N SER A 355 22.08 11.21 -12.21
CA SER A 355 22.82 9.97 -12.53
C SER A 355 21.94 8.89 -13.15
N ASP A 356 20.63 8.94 -12.93
CA ASP A 356 19.64 8.01 -13.49
C ASP A 356 18.68 8.81 -14.38
N ILE A 357 18.81 8.64 -15.71
CA ILE A 357 18.17 9.52 -16.70
C ILE A 357 17.52 8.68 -17.79
N SER A 358 16.22 8.86 -17.97
CA SER A 358 15.44 8.31 -19.08
C SER A 358 14.68 9.46 -19.76
N VAL A 359 15.07 9.79 -20.99
CA VAL A 359 14.50 10.91 -21.77
C VAL A 359 14.06 10.51 -23.18
N GLY A 360 14.18 9.23 -23.54
CA GLY A 360 13.94 8.73 -24.89
C GLY A 360 12.46 8.67 -25.29
N SER A 361 12.23 8.25 -26.53
CA SER A 361 10.87 8.00 -27.08
C SER A 361 9.94 9.23 -27.06
N ASN A 362 10.48 10.44 -27.04
CA ASN A 362 9.70 11.66 -27.10
C ASN A 362 9.35 12.02 -28.54
N THR A 363 8.08 12.34 -28.81
CA THR A 363 7.58 12.70 -30.15
C THR A 363 6.80 13.99 -30.09
N TYR A 364 7.36 15.07 -30.62
CA TYR A 364 6.72 16.38 -30.66
C TYR A 364 5.90 16.54 -31.96
N PRO A 365 4.63 16.92 -31.92
CA PRO A 365 3.84 17.28 -33.10
C PRO A 365 4.27 18.64 -33.66
N ALA A 366 5.03 18.64 -34.75
CA ALA A 366 5.59 19.85 -35.32
C ALA A 366 4.72 20.34 -36.51
N GLU A 367 4.43 21.63 -36.53
CA GLU A 367 3.72 22.27 -37.66
C GLU A 367 4.61 22.33 -38.90
N MET A 368 4.28 21.57 -39.93
CA MET A 368 4.95 21.62 -41.23
C MET A 368 4.21 22.56 -42.18
N LYS A 369 4.95 23.46 -42.79
CA LYS A 369 4.41 24.38 -43.83
C LYS A 369 4.15 23.65 -45.14
N SER A 370 3.37 24.26 -46.02
CA SER A 370 3.06 23.73 -47.37
C SER A 370 4.30 23.52 -48.26
N ASP A 371 5.41 24.23 -48.02
CA ASP A 371 6.68 24.05 -48.69
C ASP A 371 7.55 22.97 -48.04
N ARG A 372 6.96 22.15 -47.13
CA ARG A 372 7.59 21.08 -46.38
C ARG A 372 8.70 21.55 -45.44
N THR A 373 8.62 22.77 -44.95
CA THR A 373 9.55 23.25 -43.96
C THR A 373 8.95 23.30 -42.55
N VAL A 374 9.78 23.07 -41.53
CA VAL A 374 9.48 23.27 -40.11
C VAL A 374 10.46 24.31 -39.56
N ASP A 375 9.92 25.32 -38.86
CA ASP A 375 10.69 26.34 -38.18
C ASP A 375 11.09 25.83 -36.78
N LEU A 376 12.33 25.37 -36.64
CA LEU A 376 12.87 24.79 -35.40
C LEU A 376 13.00 25.84 -34.27
N SER A 377 13.03 27.15 -34.59
CA SER A 377 13.08 28.22 -33.58
C SER A 377 11.76 28.34 -32.78
N LYS A 378 10.67 27.75 -33.28
CA LYS A 378 9.36 27.73 -32.63
C LYS A 378 9.14 26.50 -31.76
N LEU A 379 10.07 25.53 -31.75
CA LEU A 379 9.94 24.36 -30.90
C LEU A 379 10.01 24.77 -29.43
N PRO A 380 9.21 24.12 -28.56
CA PRO A 380 9.15 24.45 -27.14
C PRO A 380 10.40 24.02 -26.38
N ASN A 381 10.39 24.25 -25.07
CA ASN A 381 11.43 23.82 -24.13
C ASN A 381 12.81 24.39 -24.44
N ARG A 382 12.84 25.60 -25.07
CA ARG A 382 14.10 26.27 -25.49
C ARG A 382 14.93 25.35 -26.39
N PHE A 383 14.28 24.70 -27.32
CA PHE A 383 14.96 23.82 -28.27
C PHE A 383 16.18 24.55 -28.89
N ASP A 384 17.34 23.93 -28.77
CA ASP A 384 18.58 24.42 -29.28
C ASP A 384 19.04 23.54 -30.45
N VAL A 385 19.01 24.09 -31.66
CA VAL A 385 19.39 23.37 -32.88
C VAL A 385 20.84 22.90 -32.85
N GLU A 386 21.72 23.59 -32.15
CA GLU A 386 23.15 23.22 -32.00
C GLU A 386 23.34 21.94 -31.18
N ARG A 387 22.32 21.57 -30.38
CA ARG A 387 22.30 20.31 -29.63
C ARG A 387 21.71 19.13 -30.43
N ALA A 388 21.13 19.40 -31.60
CA ALA A 388 20.49 18.42 -32.45
C ALA A 388 21.40 18.00 -33.61
N SER A 389 21.49 16.68 -33.85
CA SER A 389 22.35 16.11 -34.86
C SER A 389 21.69 14.85 -35.48
N PHE A 390 22.33 14.32 -36.54
CA PHE A 390 21.90 13.06 -37.18
C PHE A 390 20.40 13.03 -37.57
N TRP A 391 20.00 14.07 -38.32
CA TRP A 391 18.64 14.22 -38.80
C TRP A 391 18.29 13.16 -39.86
N TYR A 392 17.28 12.40 -39.61
CA TYR A 392 16.75 11.33 -40.45
C TYR A 392 15.38 11.73 -40.98
N GLY A 393 15.20 11.82 -42.28
CA GLY A 393 13.91 12.22 -42.88
C GLY A 393 13.84 13.67 -43.31
N GLY A 394 14.94 14.45 -43.16
CA GLY A 394 15.02 15.82 -43.62
C GLY A 394 16.42 16.41 -43.54
N LYS A 395 16.59 17.64 -44.03
CA LYS A 395 17.84 18.43 -43.99
C LYS A 395 17.61 19.68 -43.19
N VAL A 396 18.56 20.01 -42.29
CA VAL A 396 18.51 21.23 -41.48
C VAL A 396 19.54 22.25 -42.00
N GLU A 397 19.11 23.50 -42.19
CA GLU A 397 19.92 24.64 -42.48
C GLU A 397 19.53 25.81 -41.56
N GLY A 398 20.42 26.19 -40.65
CA GLY A 398 20.09 27.11 -39.55
C GLY A 398 18.91 26.56 -38.72
N ASN A 399 17.85 27.35 -38.56
CA ASN A 399 16.65 26.96 -37.84
C ASN A 399 15.53 26.38 -38.76
N THR A 400 15.86 26.02 -39.98
CA THR A 400 14.88 25.48 -40.92
C THR A 400 15.16 24.00 -41.20
N LEU A 401 14.19 23.14 -40.90
CA LEU A 401 14.18 21.75 -41.30
C LEU A 401 13.35 21.60 -42.59
N THR A 402 13.96 21.12 -43.66
CA THR A 402 13.28 20.72 -44.90
C THR A 402 13.03 19.22 -44.85
N VAL A 403 11.76 18.82 -44.83
CA VAL A 403 11.33 17.42 -44.69
C VAL A 403 11.32 16.71 -46.03
N ASN A 404 11.91 15.52 -46.14
CA ASN A 404 11.92 14.71 -47.35
C ASN A 404 10.50 14.31 -47.78
N GLU A 405 10.32 14.08 -49.09
CA GLU A 405 9.03 13.68 -49.64
C GLU A 405 8.56 12.31 -49.07
N GLY A 406 7.27 12.21 -48.68
CA GLY A 406 6.66 11.03 -48.09
C GLY A 406 7.02 10.76 -46.63
N VAL A 407 7.88 11.59 -46.00
CA VAL A 407 8.21 11.44 -44.60
C VAL A 407 7.11 12.08 -43.73
N THR A 408 6.63 11.35 -42.73
CA THR A 408 5.64 11.81 -41.72
C THR A 408 6.26 11.95 -40.33
N GLN A 409 7.46 11.38 -40.11
CA GLN A 409 8.18 11.52 -38.85
C GLN A 409 9.68 11.72 -39.10
N VAL A 410 10.26 12.76 -38.53
CA VAL A 410 11.69 13.02 -38.56
C VAL A 410 12.33 12.64 -37.26
N ARG A 411 13.41 11.83 -37.31
CA ARG A 411 14.20 11.42 -36.15
C ARG A 411 15.51 12.21 -36.11
N TYR A 412 15.95 12.57 -34.92
CA TYR A 412 17.24 13.20 -34.68
C TYR A 412 17.80 12.82 -33.30
N GLN A 413 19.12 12.96 -33.14
CA GLN A 413 19.75 12.89 -31.82
C GLN A 413 19.79 14.28 -31.19
N TYR A 414 19.47 14.36 -29.90
CA TYR A 414 19.54 15.57 -29.11
C TYR A 414 20.46 15.39 -27.90
N SER A 415 21.44 16.29 -27.73
CA SER A 415 22.34 16.29 -26.58
C SER A 415 21.65 16.96 -25.39
N TYR A 416 21.29 16.18 -24.38
CA TYR A 416 20.52 16.66 -23.23
C TYR A 416 21.38 17.00 -22.02
N LYS A 417 22.60 16.42 -21.89
CA LYS A 417 23.52 16.65 -20.77
C LYS A 417 24.95 16.21 -21.13
N ASN A 418 25.95 17.12 -21.04
CA ASN A 418 27.38 16.77 -21.14
C ASN A 418 27.72 15.76 -22.25
N TYR A 419 27.23 15.98 -23.47
CA TYR A 419 27.38 15.09 -24.64
C TYR A 419 26.59 13.79 -24.60
N LEU A 420 25.80 13.50 -23.55
CA LEU A 420 24.83 12.42 -23.58
C LEU A 420 23.71 12.75 -24.56
N THR A 421 23.41 11.81 -25.44
CA THR A 421 22.44 12.02 -26.52
C THR A 421 21.36 10.94 -26.47
N GLU A 422 20.15 11.29 -26.91
CA GLU A 422 19.05 10.37 -27.11
C GLU A 422 18.29 10.74 -28.38
N TYR A 423 17.53 9.79 -28.92
CA TYR A 423 16.68 10.03 -30.07
C TYR A 423 15.38 10.70 -29.70
N PHE A 424 15.09 11.81 -30.40
CA PHE A 424 13.84 12.53 -30.37
C PHE A 424 13.17 12.48 -31.74
N TYR A 425 11.88 12.73 -31.78
CA TYR A 425 11.10 12.62 -33.01
C TYR A 425 10.22 13.88 -33.19
N LEU A 426 10.11 14.34 -34.43
CA LEU A 426 9.09 15.29 -34.85
C LEU A 426 8.06 14.56 -35.69
N ASP A 427 6.80 14.58 -35.26
CA ASP A 427 5.67 14.18 -36.08
C ASP A 427 5.29 15.35 -36.99
N VAL A 428 5.37 15.13 -38.28
CA VAL A 428 5.14 16.16 -39.35
C VAL A 428 4.01 15.71 -40.27
N SER A 429 3.15 14.82 -39.79
CA SER A 429 2.04 14.23 -40.56
C SER A 429 0.82 15.15 -40.68
N GLY A 430 0.74 16.23 -39.92
CA GLY A 430 -0.41 17.14 -39.79
C GLY A 430 -0.59 18.13 -40.95
#